data_96261c79be7b0204b17c2792807b15cf
#
_entry.id   96261c79be7b0204b17c2792807b15cf
#
_cell.length_a   1.000
_cell.length_b   1.000
_cell.length_c   1.000
_cell.angle_alpha   90.00
_cell.angle_beta   90.00
_cell.angle_gamma   90.00
#
_symmetry.space_group_name_H-M   'P 1'
#
loop_
_entity.id
_entity.type
_entity.pdbx_description
1 polymer ?
#
loop_
_entity_poly.entity_id
_entity_poly.type
_entity_poly.pdbx_seq_one_letter_code
_entity_poly.pdbx_strand_id
1 'polypeptide(L)'
;SDCLMTGGGIGIDYSVFRAEGTHLKRTGGKASGPIPLMHSVNETGRNVMQGGSRRSAIYASLNWKHGDATSFLKMKDWHSMRIGNQIADGGHPYTVWHAKQEDFNYHAPLDMTNVSLNYDDAWLFMKNRDKDATFLQNVQQALRTGEPGFSFNFGSKQNETLRNACCEVVSADDSDCCNLGSVNMSRIESIDEFRDVVTLASKFLACGTLCGDVPFEKVRAVRDKNRRLGLGLMGIHEWLLKRGYGYEVTPELHDWLWVYREYSKKGADELCDALCVSRPVAYRAVAPTGTIGLISATSCGIEPLFAVAYKRRYLKGSHQWYYQYVIDGTAKALIDEYGLDPDTIDTAYSMSHEPEKRIKFQADVQDYVDMAISSTINLPEWGSSENNEDTVEGFASTLSRYAPRLRGFTVYPDGSRGGQPLTECTYAEAVAHGDTVYEDNEQCRGGVCGI
;
A
#
# COMPACT_ATOMS: atom_id res chain seq x y z
N SER A 1 1.67 20.45 9.06
CA SER A 1 0.97 19.97 10.29
C SER A 1 -0.54 19.89 10.12
N ASP A 2 -1.19 20.94 9.60
CA ASP A 2 -2.66 21.07 9.64
C ASP A 2 -3.39 19.93 8.90
N CYS A 3 -2.96 19.54 7.69
CA CYS A 3 -3.53 18.38 7.00
C CYS A 3 -3.41 17.09 7.81
N LEU A 4 -2.28 16.90 8.50
CA LEU A 4 -2.08 15.73 9.34
C LEU A 4 -2.93 15.76 10.60
N MET A 5 -3.14 16.95 11.20
CA MET A 5 -4.00 17.11 12.38
C MET A 5 -5.48 16.88 12.08
N THR A 6 -5.93 17.22 10.88
CA THR A 6 -7.32 17.07 10.44
C THR A 6 -7.66 15.66 9.88
N GLY A 7 -6.76 14.72 9.97
CA GLY A 7 -7.00 13.33 9.55
C GLY A 7 -6.59 13.03 8.10
N GLY A 8 -6.07 14.00 7.36
CA GLY A 8 -5.54 13.81 6.01
C GLY A 8 -4.12 13.27 6.02
N GLY A 9 -3.77 12.43 5.05
CA GLY A 9 -2.38 12.15 4.70
C GLY A 9 -1.81 13.24 3.79
N ILE A 10 -0.49 13.30 3.69
CA ILE A 10 0.19 14.18 2.74
C ILE A 10 1.13 13.39 1.84
N GLY A 11 1.33 13.87 0.62
CA GLY A 11 2.34 13.33 -0.29
C GLY A 11 3.08 14.45 -1.00
N ILE A 12 4.37 14.24 -1.18
CA ILE A 12 5.28 15.22 -1.77
C ILE A 12 6.13 14.53 -2.84
N ASP A 13 6.14 15.11 -4.03
CA ASP A 13 7.13 14.76 -5.06
C ASP A 13 8.35 15.66 -4.91
N TYR A 14 9.45 15.06 -4.50
CA TYR A 14 10.71 15.76 -4.24
C TYR A 14 11.57 15.97 -5.50
N SER A 15 11.11 15.52 -6.66
CA SER A 15 11.83 15.65 -7.93
C SER A 15 12.08 17.09 -8.37
N VAL A 16 11.29 18.03 -7.82
CA VAL A 16 11.44 19.48 -8.12
C VAL A 16 12.65 20.11 -7.44
N PHE A 17 13.22 19.47 -6.44
CA PHE A 17 14.39 19.96 -5.73
C PHE A 17 15.69 19.63 -6.49
N ARG A 18 16.71 20.47 -6.35
CA ARG A 18 18.02 20.22 -6.95
C ARG A 18 18.72 19.07 -6.24
N ALA A 19 19.46 18.27 -7.01
CA ALA A 19 20.31 17.23 -6.44
C ALA A 19 21.38 17.81 -5.52
N GLU A 20 21.79 17.04 -4.52
CA GLU A 20 22.88 17.35 -3.61
C GLU A 20 24.15 17.75 -4.38
N GLY A 21 24.89 18.74 -3.87
CA GLY A 21 26.11 19.23 -4.50
C GLY A 21 25.89 20.16 -5.69
N THR A 22 24.67 20.35 -6.21
CA THR A 22 24.38 21.26 -7.32
C THR A 22 24.77 22.70 -6.93
N HIS A 23 25.58 23.35 -7.77
CA HIS A 23 26.02 24.71 -7.53
C HIS A 23 24.90 25.74 -7.55
N LEU A 24 24.82 26.57 -6.54
CA LEU A 24 23.84 27.65 -6.38
C LEU A 24 24.39 28.97 -6.93
N LYS A 25 24.01 29.36 -8.14
CA LYS A 25 24.53 30.54 -8.84
C LYS A 25 24.41 31.84 -8.02
N ARG A 26 23.33 31.99 -7.21
CA ARG A 26 23.07 33.22 -6.45
C ARG A 26 23.92 33.35 -5.20
N THR A 27 24.22 32.28 -4.51
CA THR A 27 24.90 32.28 -3.18
C THR A 27 26.29 31.72 -3.23
N GLY A 28 26.72 31.14 -4.38
CA GLY A 28 28.02 30.47 -4.52
C GLY A 28 28.16 29.15 -3.76
N GLY A 29 27.11 28.73 -3.03
CA GLY A 29 27.09 27.48 -2.26
C GLY A 29 26.65 26.28 -3.08
N LYS A 30 26.38 25.17 -2.39
CA LYS A 30 25.88 23.92 -2.96
C LYS A 30 24.50 23.57 -2.38
N ALA A 31 23.65 22.92 -3.18
CA ALA A 31 22.35 22.40 -2.74
C ALA A 31 22.55 21.23 -1.77
N SER A 32 21.66 21.09 -0.78
CA SER A 32 21.65 19.98 0.17
C SER A 32 20.92 18.73 -0.33
N GLY A 33 20.24 18.82 -1.48
CA GLY A 33 19.37 17.76 -1.97
C GLY A 33 18.02 17.69 -1.27
N PRO A 34 17.13 16.79 -1.70
CA PRO A 34 15.79 16.59 -1.14
C PRO A 34 15.79 15.84 0.20
N ILE A 35 16.74 14.95 0.45
CA ILE A 35 16.71 14.01 1.58
C ILE A 35 16.67 14.70 2.95
N PRO A 36 17.44 15.76 3.24
CA PRO A 36 17.35 16.46 4.52
C PRO A 36 15.97 17.07 4.79
N LEU A 37 15.29 17.57 3.74
CA LEU A 37 13.91 18.08 3.86
C LEU A 37 12.93 16.94 4.15
N MET A 38 13.11 15.76 3.55
CA MET A 38 12.31 14.57 3.84
C MET A 38 12.41 14.18 5.31
N HIS A 39 13.61 14.19 5.90
CA HIS A 39 13.79 13.95 7.33
C HIS A 39 13.03 14.98 8.19
N SER A 40 13.09 16.27 7.84
CA SER A 40 12.38 17.33 8.56
C SER A 40 10.86 17.14 8.51
N VAL A 41 10.32 16.74 7.36
CA VAL A 41 8.88 16.45 7.19
C VAL A 41 8.50 15.19 7.97
N ASN A 42 9.32 14.16 7.97
CA ASN A 42 9.11 12.93 8.73
C ASN A 42 9.01 13.22 10.24
N GLU A 43 9.94 14.03 10.79
CA GLU A 43 9.92 14.40 12.20
C GLU A 43 8.71 15.28 12.55
N THR A 44 8.28 16.15 11.65
CA THR A 44 7.01 16.86 11.82
C THR A 44 5.84 15.87 11.93
N GLY A 45 5.81 14.88 11.05
CA GLY A 45 4.81 13.82 11.08
C GLY A 45 4.84 12.97 12.35
N ARG A 46 6.03 12.66 12.88
CA ARG A 46 6.20 11.92 14.13
C ARG A 46 5.53 12.62 15.31
N ASN A 47 5.59 13.94 15.33
CA ASN A 47 5.06 14.75 16.43
C ASN A 47 3.58 15.13 16.27
N VAL A 48 2.94 14.74 15.16
CA VAL A 48 1.51 15.01 14.91
C VAL A 48 0.73 13.70 14.99
N MET A 49 -0.08 13.55 16.04
CA MET A 49 -0.96 12.41 16.22
C MET A 49 -2.42 12.83 16.00
N GLN A 50 -3.09 12.16 15.06
CA GLN A 50 -4.49 12.39 14.75
C GLN A 50 -5.38 11.80 15.86
N GLY A 51 -6.22 12.63 16.48
CA GLY A 51 -7.11 12.20 17.55
C GLY A 51 -6.39 11.53 18.74
N GLY A 52 -5.08 11.80 18.93
CA GLY A 52 -4.29 11.27 20.03
C GLY A 52 -3.84 9.80 19.88
N SER A 53 -4.25 9.11 18.83
CA SER A 53 -3.96 7.66 18.68
C SER A 53 -3.45 7.25 17.29
N ARG A 54 -3.83 7.97 16.22
CA ARG A 54 -3.44 7.62 14.86
C ARG A 54 -2.17 8.34 14.45
N ARG A 55 -1.16 7.58 14.00
CA ARG A 55 0.07 8.14 13.43
C ARG A 55 -0.21 8.88 12.14
N SER A 56 0.62 9.90 11.86
CA SER A 56 0.56 10.60 10.58
C SER A 56 0.92 9.69 9.41
N ALA A 57 0.39 10.00 8.24
CA ALA A 57 0.63 9.27 7.01
C ALA A 57 1.25 10.20 5.98
N ILE A 58 2.50 9.91 5.60
CA ILE A 58 3.30 10.72 4.67
C ILE A 58 3.77 9.83 3.51
N TYR A 59 3.73 10.38 2.32
CA TYR A 59 4.32 9.80 1.13
C TYR A 59 5.39 10.73 0.56
N ALA A 60 6.49 10.15 0.09
CA ALA A 60 7.56 10.86 -0.60
C ALA A 60 7.94 10.12 -1.89
N SER A 61 8.10 10.87 -2.98
CA SER A 61 8.59 10.29 -4.23
C SER A 61 9.73 11.09 -4.82
N LEU A 62 10.49 10.43 -5.67
CA LEU A 62 11.60 11.03 -6.43
C LEU A 62 11.62 10.44 -7.85
N ASN A 63 11.92 11.25 -8.86
CA ASN A 63 12.07 10.75 -10.22
C ASN A 63 13.29 9.82 -10.32
N TRP A 64 13.18 8.73 -11.02
CA TRP A 64 14.22 7.72 -11.18
C TRP A 64 15.53 8.24 -11.80
N LYS A 65 15.47 9.35 -12.55
CA LYS A 65 16.65 10.05 -13.12
C LYS A 65 17.25 11.10 -12.21
N HIS A 66 16.66 11.36 -11.04
CA HIS A 66 17.17 12.39 -10.16
C HIS A 66 18.59 12.07 -9.70
N GLY A 67 19.46 13.11 -9.57
CA GLY A 67 20.85 12.89 -9.16
C GLY A 67 21.02 12.20 -7.81
N ASP A 68 20.02 12.29 -6.93
CA ASP A 68 20.02 11.65 -5.61
C ASP A 68 19.25 10.30 -5.59
N ALA A 69 18.89 9.72 -6.75
CA ALA A 69 18.10 8.48 -6.80
C ALA A 69 18.80 7.33 -6.05
N THR A 70 20.12 7.19 -6.18
CA THR A 70 20.90 6.16 -5.48
C THR A 70 20.85 6.31 -3.97
N SER A 71 20.97 7.54 -3.46
CA SER A 71 20.86 7.83 -2.02
C SER A 71 19.43 7.62 -1.52
N PHE A 72 18.45 8.03 -2.33
CA PHE A 72 17.03 7.83 -2.05
C PHE A 72 16.66 6.33 -1.91
N LEU A 73 17.18 5.47 -2.78
CA LEU A 73 16.95 4.03 -2.73
C LEU A 73 17.41 3.39 -1.41
N LYS A 74 18.49 3.93 -0.81
CA LYS A 74 19.13 3.37 0.39
C LYS A 74 18.69 4.03 1.70
N MET A 75 17.90 5.12 1.65
CA MET A 75 17.64 5.95 2.83
C MET A 75 16.77 5.28 3.91
N LYS A 76 16.14 4.14 3.60
CA LYS A 76 15.38 3.29 4.54
C LYS A 76 15.94 1.86 4.63
N ASP A 77 17.15 1.63 4.21
CA ASP A 77 17.82 0.34 4.37
C ASP A 77 18.28 0.14 5.82
N TRP A 78 17.34 -0.07 6.70
CA TRP A 78 17.59 -0.23 8.14
C TRP A 78 18.46 -1.43 8.47
N HIS A 79 18.49 -2.46 7.61
CA HIS A 79 19.37 -3.62 7.75
C HIS A 79 20.85 -3.27 7.60
N SER A 80 21.18 -2.23 6.82
CA SER A 80 22.54 -1.76 6.61
C SER A 80 22.97 -0.63 7.55
N MET A 81 22.03 -0.03 8.30
CA MET A 81 22.28 1.10 9.19
C MET A 81 22.73 0.61 10.56
N ARG A 82 24.04 0.68 10.83
CA ARG A 82 24.63 0.26 12.11
C ARG A 82 24.34 1.25 13.24
N ILE A 83 24.12 0.74 14.44
CA ILE A 83 24.00 1.53 15.67
C ILE A 83 25.30 1.41 16.46
N GLY A 84 26.18 2.39 16.31
CA GLY A 84 27.49 2.40 16.96
C GLY A 84 28.32 1.15 16.62
N ASN A 85 29.02 0.61 17.63
CA ASN A 85 29.81 -0.61 17.52
C ASN A 85 29.14 -1.82 18.17
N GLN A 86 27.83 -1.79 18.34
CA GLN A 86 27.07 -2.87 18.97
C GLN A 86 27.02 -4.09 18.03
N ILE A 87 27.01 -5.26 18.64
CA ILE A 87 26.94 -6.55 17.96
C ILE A 87 25.65 -7.25 18.40
N ALA A 88 24.88 -7.72 17.44
CA ALA A 88 23.68 -8.53 17.66
C ALA A 88 24.06 -10.00 17.92
N ASP A 89 23.10 -10.79 18.37
CA ASP A 89 23.25 -12.23 18.49
C ASP A 89 23.73 -12.85 17.17
N GLY A 90 24.60 -13.83 17.24
CA GLY A 90 25.26 -14.40 16.06
C GLY A 90 26.49 -13.64 15.54
N GLY A 91 26.93 -12.55 16.23
CA GLY A 91 28.18 -11.84 15.90
C GLY A 91 28.06 -10.85 14.74
N HIS A 92 26.87 -10.53 14.26
CA HIS A 92 26.62 -9.55 13.24
C HIS A 92 26.47 -8.13 13.81
N PRO A 93 26.76 -7.05 13.02
CA PRO A 93 26.51 -5.69 13.49
C PRO A 93 25.05 -5.46 13.90
N TYR A 94 24.85 -4.83 15.07
CA TYR A 94 23.53 -4.40 15.50
C TYR A 94 23.10 -3.19 14.67
N THR A 95 21.88 -3.27 14.09
CA THR A 95 21.37 -2.29 13.12
C THR A 95 20.05 -1.66 13.56
N VAL A 96 19.62 -0.64 12.85
CA VAL A 96 18.31 0.00 13.05
C VAL A 96 17.17 -1.02 12.93
N TRP A 97 17.31 -2.03 12.06
CA TRP A 97 16.35 -3.12 11.94
C TRP A 97 16.22 -3.91 13.25
N HIS A 98 17.33 -4.30 13.88
CA HIS A 98 17.32 -4.99 15.18
C HIS A 98 16.62 -4.15 16.26
N ALA A 99 16.95 -2.85 16.34
CA ALA A 99 16.32 -1.95 17.29
C ALA A 99 14.79 -1.84 17.08
N LYS A 100 14.34 -1.88 15.82
CA LYS A 100 12.91 -1.90 15.48
C LYS A 100 12.22 -3.22 15.79
N GLN A 101 12.94 -4.34 15.79
CA GLN A 101 12.41 -5.64 16.23
C GLN A 101 12.21 -5.67 17.74
N GLU A 102 13.10 -5.08 18.51
CA GLU A 102 13.04 -5.02 19.96
C GLU A 102 12.04 -3.97 20.46
N ASP A 103 12.06 -2.77 19.86
CA ASP A 103 11.14 -1.68 20.19
C ASP A 103 10.45 -1.14 18.94
N PHE A 104 9.16 -1.48 18.78
CA PHE A 104 8.34 -0.95 17.71
C PHE A 104 8.31 0.59 17.64
N ASN A 105 8.51 1.27 18.76
CA ASN A 105 8.53 2.74 18.85
C ASN A 105 9.93 3.34 18.63
N TYR A 106 10.97 2.53 18.43
CA TYR A 106 12.29 3.04 18.11
C TYR A 106 12.24 4.03 16.92
N HIS A 107 12.89 5.18 17.08
CA HIS A 107 12.91 6.25 16.07
C HIS A 107 13.84 5.90 14.92
N ALA A 108 13.38 5.12 13.95
CA ALA A 108 14.14 4.82 12.75
C ALA A 108 14.05 5.96 11.72
N PRO A 109 15.07 6.14 10.88
CA PRO A 109 15.03 7.12 9.80
C PRO A 109 13.83 6.91 8.88
N LEU A 110 13.05 7.99 8.65
CA LEU A 110 11.89 8.01 7.73
C LEU A 110 10.79 6.96 8.00
N ASP A 111 10.63 6.53 9.25
CA ASP A 111 9.62 5.52 9.63
C ASP A 111 8.17 5.99 9.59
N MET A 112 7.92 7.32 9.45
CA MET A 112 6.60 7.90 9.22
C MET A 112 6.29 8.14 7.75
N THR A 113 7.21 7.80 6.83
CA THR A 113 7.14 8.17 5.41
C THR A 113 7.26 6.94 4.53
N ASN A 114 6.25 6.70 3.68
CA ASN A 114 6.33 5.75 2.59
C ASN A 114 7.06 6.38 1.40
N VAL A 115 7.91 5.63 0.72
CA VAL A 115 8.78 6.14 -0.33
C VAL A 115 8.64 5.34 -1.62
N SER A 116 8.66 6.03 -2.78
CA SER A 116 8.62 5.38 -4.10
C SER A 116 9.44 6.15 -5.14
N LEU A 117 9.98 5.47 -6.14
CA LEU A 117 10.50 6.12 -7.33
C LEU A 117 9.40 6.34 -8.37
N ASN A 118 9.40 7.52 -8.99
CA ASN A 118 8.54 7.87 -10.12
C ASN A 118 9.20 7.48 -11.43
N TYR A 119 8.53 6.62 -12.20
CA TYR A 119 8.90 6.19 -13.56
C TYR A 119 7.98 6.86 -14.57
N ASP A 120 8.58 7.44 -15.60
CA ASP A 120 7.94 8.22 -16.67
C ASP A 120 8.06 7.54 -18.04
N ASP A 121 7.54 8.19 -19.09
CA ASP A 121 7.62 7.69 -20.46
C ASP A 121 9.06 7.47 -20.93
N ALA A 122 10.03 8.23 -20.41
CA ALA A 122 11.42 8.03 -20.79
C ALA A 122 11.95 6.67 -20.32
N TRP A 123 11.50 6.17 -19.15
CA TRP A 123 11.80 4.80 -18.73
C TRP A 123 10.97 3.78 -19.52
N LEU A 124 9.67 4.05 -19.73
CA LEU A 124 8.78 3.12 -20.42
C LEU A 124 9.27 2.75 -21.82
N PHE A 125 9.77 3.73 -22.57
CA PHE A 125 10.24 3.54 -23.94
C PHE A 125 11.73 3.19 -24.05
N MET A 126 12.44 2.99 -22.94
CA MET A 126 13.81 2.48 -23.00
C MET A 126 13.85 1.06 -23.53
N LYS A 127 14.82 0.79 -24.41
CA LYS A 127 15.19 -0.57 -24.78
C LYS A 127 15.78 -1.28 -23.54
N ASN A 128 15.27 -2.46 -23.20
CA ASN A 128 15.69 -3.23 -22.02
C ASN A 128 15.51 -2.44 -20.71
N ARG A 129 14.38 -1.76 -20.52
CA ARG A 129 14.05 -0.99 -19.30
C ARG A 129 14.08 -1.83 -18.03
N ASP A 130 13.81 -3.12 -18.15
CA ASP A 130 13.93 -4.12 -17.08
C ASP A 130 15.36 -4.32 -16.57
N LYS A 131 16.37 -3.93 -17.37
CA LYS A 131 17.81 -3.99 -17.05
C LYS A 131 18.41 -2.63 -16.75
N ASP A 132 17.59 -1.57 -16.63
CA ASP A 132 18.08 -0.26 -16.19
C ASP A 132 18.64 -0.37 -14.77
N ALA A 133 19.83 0.22 -14.54
CA ALA A 133 20.54 0.08 -13.28
C ALA A 133 19.75 0.64 -12.08
N THR A 134 19.04 1.76 -12.25
CA THR A 134 18.23 2.37 -11.20
C THR A 134 17.01 1.50 -10.92
N PHE A 135 16.37 0.95 -11.95
CA PHE A 135 15.23 0.06 -11.80
C PHE A 135 15.60 -1.25 -11.12
N LEU A 136 16.71 -1.90 -11.55
CA LEU A 136 17.21 -3.12 -10.89
C LEU A 136 17.57 -2.86 -9.43
N GLN A 137 18.23 -1.74 -9.12
CA GLN A 137 18.54 -1.37 -7.74
C GLN A 137 17.27 -1.11 -6.92
N ASN A 138 16.24 -0.49 -7.51
CA ASN A 138 14.94 -0.32 -6.83
C ASN A 138 14.27 -1.67 -6.57
N VAL A 139 14.25 -2.57 -7.56
CA VAL A 139 13.71 -3.93 -7.40
C VAL A 139 14.44 -4.67 -6.28
N GLN A 140 15.77 -4.72 -6.33
CA GLN A 140 16.59 -5.37 -5.30
C GLN A 140 16.30 -4.83 -3.90
N GLN A 141 16.23 -3.49 -3.76
CA GLN A 141 15.96 -2.85 -2.48
C GLN A 141 14.54 -3.15 -1.99
N ALA A 142 13.54 -3.13 -2.89
CA ALA A 142 12.16 -3.48 -2.57
C ALA A 142 12.03 -4.94 -2.14
N LEU A 143 12.65 -5.87 -2.86
CA LEU A 143 12.68 -7.31 -2.51
C LEU A 143 13.35 -7.57 -1.16
N ARG A 144 14.29 -6.72 -0.76
CA ARG A 144 15.02 -6.85 0.50
C ARG A 144 14.30 -6.20 1.69
N THR A 145 13.73 -5.02 1.51
CA THR A 145 13.25 -4.17 2.62
C THR A 145 11.79 -3.73 2.51
N GLY A 146 11.10 -4.06 1.40
CA GLY A 146 9.76 -3.61 1.10
C GLY A 146 9.67 -2.19 0.52
N GLU A 147 10.76 -1.42 0.49
CA GLU A 147 10.82 -0.04 -0.02
C GLU A 147 12.17 0.27 -0.65
N PRO A 148 12.21 1.24 -1.60
CA PRO A 148 11.10 2.04 -2.12
C PRO A 148 10.15 1.26 -3.02
N GLY A 149 8.86 1.67 -3.01
CA GLY A 149 7.87 1.21 -3.99
C GLY A 149 8.06 1.86 -5.37
N PHE A 150 7.12 1.58 -6.27
CA PHE A 150 7.14 2.04 -7.65
C PHE A 150 5.90 2.89 -7.94
N SER A 151 6.12 4.03 -8.59
CA SER A 151 5.08 4.93 -9.05
C SER A 151 5.21 5.07 -10.57
N PHE A 152 4.24 4.54 -11.32
CA PHE A 152 4.24 4.53 -12.78
C PHE A 152 3.31 5.62 -13.31
N ASN A 153 3.87 6.54 -14.10
CA ASN A 153 3.16 7.71 -14.62
C ASN A 153 3.48 7.85 -16.11
N PHE A 154 2.57 7.33 -16.95
CA PHE A 154 2.81 7.21 -18.40
C PHE A 154 1.76 7.94 -19.23
N GLY A 155 2.15 8.37 -20.44
CA GLY A 155 1.28 8.98 -21.42
C GLY A 155 0.62 10.26 -20.91
N SER A 156 -0.70 10.37 -21.06
CA SER A 156 -1.45 11.53 -20.57
C SER A 156 -1.38 11.74 -19.06
N LYS A 157 -0.97 10.73 -18.32
CA LYS A 157 -0.87 10.71 -16.86
C LYS A 157 0.56 10.93 -16.34
N GLN A 158 1.52 11.26 -17.21
CA GLN A 158 2.93 11.39 -16.84
C GLN A 158 3.20 12.46 -15.76
N ASN A 159 2.34 13.45 -15.62
CA ASN A 159 2.45 14.52 -14.64
C ASN A 159 1.70 14.22 -13.31
N GLU A 160 0.99 13.11 -13.21
CA GLU A 160 0.26 12.72 -12.00
C GLU A 160 1.18 12.03 -10.99
N THR A 161 2.21 12.76 -10.53
CA THR A 161 3.25 12.23 -9.63
C THR A 161 2.96 12.48 -8.15
N LEU A 162 2.00 13.35 -7.84
CA LEU A 162 1.57 13.62 -6.47
C LEU A 162 0.62 12.53 -6.00
N ARG A 163 0.86 12.00 -4.80
CA ARG A 163 0.10 10.88 -4.24
C ARG A 163 -0.20 11.10 -2.76
N ASN A 164 -1.24 10.43 -2.26
CA ASN A 164 -1.45 10.28 -0.82
C ASN A 164 -0.53 9.20 -0.24
N ALA A 165 -0.56 9.04 1.08
CA ALA A 165 0.32 8.13 1.82
C ALA A 165 0.20 6.65 1.41
N CYS A 166 -0.98 6.21 0.99
CA CYS A 166 -1.23 4.83 0.56
C CYS A 166 -1.16 4.65 -0.97
N CYS A 167 -0.78 5.71 -1.70
CA CYS A 167 -0.51 5.74 -3.14
C CYS A 167 -1.71 5.60 -4.09
N GLU A 168 -2.94 5.38 -3.61
CA GLU A 168 -4.11 5.18 -4.46
C GLU A 168 -4.64 6.48 -5.08
N VAL A 169 -4.55 7.61 -4.40
CA VAL A 169 -4.92 8.92 -4.94
C VAL A 169 -3.75 9.50 -5.70
N VAL A 170 -3.95 9.91 -6.93
CA VAL A 170 -2.93 10.52 -7.78
C VAL A 170 -3.42 11.84 -8.34
N SER A 171 -2.54 12.84 -8.44
CA SER A 171 -2.84 14.15 -9.04
C SER A 171 -1.62 14.77 -9.71
N ALA A 172 -1.89 15.63 -10.71
CA ALA A 172 -0.91 16.55 -11.29
C ALA A 172 -0.94 17.92 -10.60
N ASP A 173 -2.04 18.24 -9.91
CA ASP A 173 -2.21 19.53 -9.25
C ASP A 173 -1.75 19.49 -7.80
N ASP A 174 -0.93 20.46 -7.42
CA ASP A 174 -0.56 20.72 -6.03
C ASP A 174 -1.79 21.12 -5.20
N SER A 175 -1.87 20.62 -3.98
CA SER A 175 -2.96 20.89 -3.04
C SER A 175 -4.30 20.26 -3.43
N ASP A 176 -4.29 19.22 -4.25
CA ASP A 176 -5.48 18.44 -4.55
C ASP A 176 -5.88 17.56 -3.35
N CYS A 177 -7.14 17.22 -3.27
CA CYS A 177 -7.67 16.29 -2.28
C CYS A 177 -8.74 15.39 -2.89
N CYS A 178 -8.98 14.25 -2.23
CA CYS A 178 -9.91 13.24 -2.70
C CYS A 178 -10.67 12.62 -1.53
N ASN A 179 -11.98 12.53 -1.63
CA ASN A 179 -12.79 11.73 -0.72
C ASN A 179 -12.78 10.28 -1.17
N LEU A 180 -12.54 9.37 -0.21
CA LEU A 180 -12.49 7.93 -0.45
C LEU A 180 -13.74 7.26 0.09
N GLY A 181 -14.20 6.24 -0.63
CA GLY A 181 -15.25 5.31 -0.20
C GLY A 181 -15.02 3.96 -0.87
N SER A 182 -15.58 2.89 -0.31
CA SER A 182 -15.41 1.55 -0.89
C SER A 182 -16.72 0.77 -0.82
N VAL A 183 -17.09 0.14 -1.93
CA VAL A 183 -18.23 -0.75 -2.03
C VAL A 183 -17.79 -2.16 -1.63
N ASN A 184 -18.52 -2.78 -0.71
CA ASN A 184 -18.28 -4.18 -0.32
C ASN A 184 -18.96 -5.13 -1.29
N MET A 185 -18.21 -5.68 -2.23
CA MET A 185 -18.74 -6.60 -3.25
C MET A 185 -19.25 -7.92 -2.66
N SER A 186 -18.67 -8.37 -1.53
CA SER A 186 -19.05 -9.67 -0.93
C SER A 186 -20.49 -9.73 -0.43
N ARG A 187 -21.14 -8.57 -0.30
CA ARG A 187 -22.53 -8.42 0.19
C ARG A 187 -23.54 -8.16 -0.91
N ILE A 188 -23.11 -8.15 -2.17
CA ILE A 188 -23.95 -7.83 -3.32
C ILE A 188 -24.12 -9.10 -4.16
N GLU A 189 -25.38 -9.47 -4.41
CA GLU A 189 -25.70 -10.74 -5.05
C GLU A 189 -25.81 -10.62 -6.58
N SER A 190 -26.35 -9.51 -7.09
CA SER A 190 -26.59 -9.31 -8.50
C SER A 190 -25.85 -8.11 -9.09
N ILE A 191 -25.57 -8.18 -10.39
CA ILE A 191 -24.93 -7.08 -11.12
C ILE A 191 -25.84 -5.85 -11.22
N ASP A 192 -27.16 -6.02 -11.20
CA ASP A 192 -28.10 -4.90 -11.20
C ASP A 192 -28.08 -4.15 -9.87
N GLU A 193 -28.08 -4.86 -8.75
CA GLU A 193 -27.89 -4.27 -7.43
C GLU A 193 -26.53 -3.57 -7.35
N PHE A 194 -25.47 -4.19 -7.84
CA PHE A 194 -24.13 -3.60 -7.87
C PHE A 194 -24.10 -2.29 -8.64
N ARG A 195 -24.74 -2.24 -9.80
CA ARG A 195 -24.91 -1.02 -10.60
C ARG A 195 -25.54 0.12 -9.80
N ASP A 196 -26.65 -0.19 -9.10
CA ASP A 196 -27.39 0.81 -8.33
C ASP A 196 -26.59 1.30 -7.12
N VAL A 197 -25.91 0.39 -6.41
CA VAL A 197 -25.01 0.71 -5.28
C VAL A 197 -23.83 1.57 -5.73
N VAL A 198 -23.16 1.23 -6.83
CA VAL A 198 -22.04 2.00 -7.37
C VAL A 198 -22.48 3.40 -7.79
N THR A 199 -23.67 3.50 -8.44
CA THR A 199 -24.25 4.79 -8.84
C THR A 199 -24.53 5.67 -7.62
N LEU A 200 -25.15 5.11 -6.59
CA LEU A 200 -25.47 5.82 -5.35
C LEU A 200 -24.19 6.24 -4.58
N ALA A 201 -23.24 5.31 -4.46
CA ALA A 201 -21.98 5.55 -3.77
C ALA A 201 -21.18 6.69 -4.43
N SER A 202 -21.14 6.76 -5.76
CA SER A 202 -20.45 7.84 -6.47
C SER A 202 -21.15 9.20 -6.27
N LYS A 203 -22.49 9.23 -6.28
CA LYS A 203 -23.26 10.43 -5.92
C LYS A 203 -23.00 10.88 -4.48
N PHE A 204 -22.95 9.93 -3.55
CA PHE A 204 -22.65 10.21 -2.14
C PHE A 204 -21.26 10.81 -1.96
N LEU A 205 -20.23 10.28 -2.62
CA LEU A 205 -18.87 10.86 -2.59
C LEU A 205 -18.83 12.26 -3.21
N ALA A 206 -19.57 12.49 -4.28
CA ALA A 206 -19.66 13.83 -4.89
C ALA A 206 -20.31 14.84 -3.91
N CYS A 207 -21.39 14.45 -3.22
CA CYS A 207 -21.97 15.27 -2.15
C CYS A 207 -20.96 15.56 -1.04
N GLY A 208 -20.23 14.54 -0.56
CA GLY A 208 -19.19 14.71 0.46
C GLY A 208 -18.09 15.67 0.02
N THR A 209 -17.71 15.63 -1.26
CA THR A 209 -16.71 16.56 -1.83
C THR A 209 -17.25 17.99 -1.91
N LEU A 210 -18.52 18.18 -2.24
CA LEU A 210 -19.15 19.50 -2.33
C LEU A 210 -19.41 20.11 -0.95
N CYS A 211 -19.82 19.31 0.03
CA CYS A 211 -20.20 19.76 1.37
C CYS A 211 -19.04 19.76 2.38
N GLY A 212 -17.96 19.05 2.10
CA GLY A 212 -16.81 18.93 2.99
C GLY A 212 -16.08 20.26 3.15
N ASP A 213 -15.63 20.57 4.37
CA ASP A 213 -14.77 21.71 4.61
C ASP A 213 -13.28 21.31 4.47
N VAL A 214 -12.45 22.25 4.04
CA VAL A 214 -11.00 22.07 3.88
C VAL A 214 -10.26 23.25 4.49
N PRO A 215 -9.07 23.03 5.11
CA PRO A 215 -8.44 24.04 5.96
C PRO A 215 -7.84 25.22 5.19
N PHE A 216 -7.62 25.09 3.87
CA PHE A 216 -6.92 26.12 3.09
C PHE A 216 -7.66 26.49 1.83
N GLU A 217 -7.64 27.78 1.48
CA GLU A 217 -8.26 28.30 0.25
C GLU A 217 -7.71 27.66 -1.02
N LYS A 218 -6.39 27.42 -1.09
CA LYS A 218 -5.78 26.75 -2.23
C LYS A 218 -6.31 25.33 -2.43
N VAL A 219 -6.47 24.57 -1.33
CA VAL A 219 -7.06 23.22 -1.39
C VAL A 219 -8.51 23.30 -1.85
N ARG A 220 -9.26 24.27 -1.36
CA ARG A 220 -10.65 24.51 -1.79
C ARG A 220 -10.74 24.78 -3.29
N ALA A 221 -9.91 25.71 -3.79
CA ALA A 221 -9.89 26.06 -5.21
C ALA A 221 -9.55 24.88 -6.11
N VAL A 222 -8.55 24.07 -5.73
CA VAL A 222 -8.15 22.88 -6.50
C VAL A 222 -9.22 21.79 -6.40
N ARG A 223 -9.79 21.54 -5.22
CA ARG A 223 -10.91 20.62 -5.04
C ARG A 223 -12.11 21.02 -5.93
N ASP A 224 -12.47 22.30 -5.93
CA ASP A 224 -13.61 22.78 -6.71
C ASP A 224 -13.37 22.75 -8.23
N LYS A 225 -12.10 22.81 -8.65
CA LYS A 225 -11.67 22.58 -10.03
C LYS A 225 -11.78 21.10 -10.40
N ASN A 226 -11.21 20.22 -9.58
CA ASN A 226 -10.96 18.81 -9.92
C ASN A 226 -12.08 17.86 -9.44
N ARG A 227 -12.74 18.15 -8.33
CA ARG A 227 -13.77 17.29 -7.68
C ARG A 227 -13.42 15.81 -7.68
N ARG A 228 -12.18 15.49 -7.45
CA ARG A 228 -11.63 14.12 -7.51
C ARG A 228 -12.35 13.21 -6.53
N LEU A 229 -12.84 12.08 -7.01
CA LEU A 229 -13.52 11.05 -6.23
C LEU A 229 -12.69 9.78 -6.24
N GLY A 230 -12.64 9.10 -5.10
CA GLY A 230 -11.94 7.83 -4.95
C GLY A 230 -12.90 6.73 -4.52
N LEU A 231 -13.88 6.37 -5.38
CA LEU A 231 -14.68 5.19 -5.12
C LEU A 231 -13.83 3.95 -5.36
N GLY A 232 -13.70 3.11 -4.34
CA GLY A 232 -12.98 1.84 -4.39
C GLY A 232 -13.90 0.64 -4.20
N LEU A 233 -13.28 -0.52 -4.16
CA LEU A 233 -13.92 -1.81 -3.92
C LEU A 233 -13.24 -2.49 -2.73
N MET A 234 -13.97 -3.34 -2.02
CA MET A 234 -13.47 -4.29 -1.02
C MET A 234 -14.30 -5.57 -1.07
N GLY A 235 -13.85 -6.66 -0.48
CA GLY A 235 -14.56 -7.92 -0.49
C GLY A 235 -14.52 -8.67 -1.83
N ILE A 236 -13.60 -8.31 -2.72
CA ILE A 236 -13.48 -8.96 -4.04
C ILE A 236 -13.10 -10.43 -3.89
N HIS A 237 -12.18 -10.76 -3.01
CA HIS A 237 -11.74 -12.14 -2.83
C HIS A 237 -12.87 -13.03 -2.30
N GLU A 238 -13.64 -12.58 -1.32
CA GLU A 238 -14.84 -13.31 -0.86
C GLU A 238 -15.87 -13.46 -1.97
N TRP A 239 -16.08 -12.41 -2.77
CA TRP A 239 -16.98 -12.44 -3.91
C TRP A 239 -16.58 -13.54 -4.89
N LEU A 240 -15.26 -13.71 -5.16
CA LEU A 240 -14.71 -14.78 -5.98
C LEU A 240 -14.95 -16.15 -5.34
N LEU A 241 -14.57 -16.33 -4.08
CA LEU A 241 -14.65 -17.59 -3.36
C LEU A 241 -16.10 -18.10 -3.25
N LYS A 242 -17.07 -17.22 -2.97
CA LYS A 242 -18.50 -17.55 -2.92
C LYS A 242 -19.04 -18.07 -4.27
N ARG A 243 -18.36 -17.75 -5.37
CA ARG A 243 -18.70 -18.20 -6.73
C ARG A 243 -17.86 -19.37 -7.22
N GLY A 244 -16.99 -19.91 -6.36
CA GLY A 244 -16.10 -21.02 -6.68
C GLY A 244 -14.93 -20.65 -7.60
N TYR A 245 -14.56 -19.36 -7.63
CA TYR A 245 -13.42 -18.87 -8.40
C TYR A 245 -12.15 -18.75 -7.55
N GLY A 246 -10.99 -19.00 -8.17
CA GLY A 246 -9.70 -18.65 -7.63
C GLY A 246 -9.44 -17.14 -7.71
N TYR A 247 -8.25 -16.70 -7.21
CA TYR A 247 -7.85 -15.29 -7.23
C TYR A 247 -7.39 -14.85 -8.63
N GLU A 248 -8.36 -14.60 -9.51
CA GLU A 248 -8.15 -14.14 -10.89
C GLU A 248 -9.32 -13.27 -11.38
N VAL A 249 -9.09 -12.44 -12.40
CA VAL A 249 -10.17 -11.69 -13.05
C VAL A 249 -10.87 -12.60 -14.06
N THR A 250 -11.98 -13.20 -13.63
CA THR A 250 -12.84 -14.03 -14.44
C THR A 250 -13.68 -13.19 -15.40
N PRO A 251 -14.30 -13.78 -16.45
CA PRO A 251 -15.25 -13.07 -17.31
C PRO A 251 -16.38 -12.40 -16.53
N GLU A 252 -16.92 -13.06 -15.50
CA GLU A 252 -17.95 -12.45 -14.65
C GLU A 252 -17.42 -11.25 -13.88
N LEU A 253 -16.25 -11.35 -13.24
CA LEU A 253 -15.64 -10.20 -12.55
C LEU A 253 -15.34 -9.06 -13.51
N HIS A 254 -14.93 -9.36 -14.74
CA HIS A 254 -14.72 -8.36 -15.79
C HIS A 254 -16.01 -7.55 -16.05
N ASP A 255 -17.17 -8.19 -16.16
CA ASP A 255 -18.45 -7.51 -16.36
C ASP A 255 -18.81 -6.62 -15.17
N TRP A 256 -18.56 -7.08 -13.94
CA TRP A 256 -18.76 -6.29 -12.73
C TRP A 256 -17.80 -5.09 -12.67
N LEU A 257 -16.54 -5.26 -13.02
CA LEU A 257 -15.57 -4.16 -13.08
C LEU A 257 -15.93 -3.15 -14.18
N TRP A 258 -16.51 -3.61 -15.30
CA TRP A 258 -17.04 -2.71 -16.33
C TRP A 258 -18.22 -1.88 -15.78
N VAL A 259 -19.17 -2.49 -15.09
CA VAL A 259 -20.28 -1.79 -14.42
C VAL A 259 -19.75 -0.78 -13.42
N TYR A 260 -18.77 -1.16 -12.59
CA TYR A 260 -18.09 -0.27 -11.65
C TYR A 260 -17.51 0.97 -12.37
N ARG A 261 -16.80 0.77 -13.47
CA ARG A 261 -16.21 1.86 -14.24
C ARG A 261 -17.26 2.80 -14.82
N GLU A 262 -18.25 2.26 -15.50
CA GLU A 262 -19.24 3.07 -16.22
C GLU A 262 -20.19 3.80 -15.27
N TYR A 263 -20.70 3.11 -14.26
CA TYR A 263 -21.77 3.65 -13.41
C TYR A 263 -21.24 4.54 -12.28
N SER A 264 -20.01 4.36 -11.82
CA SER A 264 -19.38 5.34 -10.92
C SER A 264 -19.21 6.70 -11.60
N LYS A 265 -18.79 6.69 -12.86
CA LYS A 265 -18.68 7.91 -13.66
C LYS A 265 -20.05 8.52 -13.96
N LYS A 266 -20.98 7.72 -14.46
CA LYS A 266 -22.33 8.17 -14.82
C LYS A 266 -23.04 8.81 -13.62
N GLY A 267 -23.05 8.14 -12.46
CA GLY A 267 -23.72 8.65 -11.27
C GLY A 267 -23.18 10.00 -10.78
N ALA A 268 -21.86 10.14 -10.73
CA ALA A 268 -21.22 11.41 -10.34
C ALA A 268 -21.47 12.53 -11.37
N ASP A 269 -21.37 12.23 -12.65
CA ASP A 269 -21.60 13.21 -13.74
C ASP A 269 -23.06 13.72 -13.71
N GLU A 270 -24.04 12.82 -13.59
CA GLU A 270 -25.47 13.18 -13.48
C GLU A 270 -25.74 14.14 -12.34
N LEU A 271 -25.13 13.87 -11.16
CA LEU A 271 -25.30 14.76 -10.00
C LEU A 271 -24.64 16.12 -10.22
N CYS A 272 -23.40 16.14 -10.75
CA CYS A 272 -22.69 17.38 -11.02
C CYS A 272 -23.42 18.24 -12.07
N ASP A 273 -23.96 17.62 -13.12
CA ASP A 273 -24.76 18.31 -14.15
C ASP A 273 -26.04 18.90 -13.54
N ALA A 274 -26.76 18.14 -12.71
CA ALA A 274 -27.97 18.60 -12.03
C ALA A 274 -27.71 19.78 -11.09
N LEU A 275 -26.52 19.83 -10.47
CA LEU A 275 -26.09 20.91 -9.58
C LEU A 275 -25.36 22.04 -10.31
N CYS A 276 -25.21 21.96 -11.64
CA CYS A 276 -24.50 22.95 -12.46
C CYS A 276 -23.06 23.20 -12.01
N VAL A 277 -22.35 22.13 -11.57
CA VAL A 277 -20.94 22.19 -11.17
C VAL A 277 -20.06 21.37 -12.15
N SER A 278 -18.73 21.60 -12.14
CA SER A 278 -17.82 20.83 -12.99
C SER A 278 -17.83 19.35 -12.61
N ARG A 279 -17.72 18.48 -13.61
CA ARG A 279 -17.61 17.02 -13.40
C ARG A 279 -16.26 16.66 -12.78
N PRO A 280 -16.17 15.54 -12.04
CA PRO A 280 -14.91 15.02 -11.52
C PRO A 280 -13.89 14.74 -12.61
N VAL A 281 -12.60 15.01 -12.35
CA VAL A 281 -11.50 14.66 -13.26
C VAL A 281 -11.07 13.19 -13.10
N ALA A 282 -11.42 12.56 -11.98
CA ALA A 282 -11.25 11.14 -11.72
C ALA A 282 -12.32 10.66 -10.72
N TYR A 283 -12.68 9.38 -10.79
CA TYR A 283 -13.83 8.82 -10.10
C TYR A 283 -13.47 7.68 -9.14
N ARG A 284 -12.39 6.94 -9.43
CA ARG A 284 -12.07 5.66 -8.80
C ARG A 284 -10.63 5.60 -8.30
N ALA A 285 -10.48 5.11 -7.06
CA ALA A 285 -9.23 4.72 -6.45
C ALA A 285 -9.51 3.58 -5.47
N VAL A 286 -8.66 2.60 -5.39
CA VAL A 286 -8.83 1.50 -4.44
C VAL A 286 -7.94 1.75 -3.22
N ALA A 287 -8.58 2.14 -2.11
CA ALA A 287 -7.95 2.35 -0.82
C ALA A 287 -7.65 1.01 -0.11
N PRO A 288 -6.73 0.99 0.87
CA PRO A 288 -6.40 -0.24 1.61
C PRO A 288 -7.57 -0.83 2.41
N THR A 289 -8.50 -0.02 2.87
CA THR A 289 -9.72 -0.39 3.62
C THR A 289 -9.51 -1.22 4.90
N GLY A 290 -8.31 -1.19 5.51
CA GLY A 290 -7.97 -2.05 6.64
C GLY A 290 -8.98 -2.00 7.79
N THR A 291 -9.29 -0.80 8.31
CA THR A 291 -10.23 -0.63 9.43
C THR A 291 -11.69 -0.93 9.02
N ILE A 292 -12.13 -0.40 7.87
CA ILE A 292 -13.52 -0.59 7.43
C ILE A 292 -13.77 -2.03 6.96
N GLY A 293 -12.76 -2.71 6.42
CA GLY A 293 -12.83 -4.13 6.09
C GLY A 293 -13.04 -4.99 7.35
N LEU A 294 -12.29 -4.72 8.43
CA LEU A 294 -12.49 -5.39 9.71
C LEU A 294 -13.90 -5.15 10.31
N ILE A 295 -14.38 -3.90 10.29
CA ILE A 295 -15.72 -3.56 10.76
C ILE A 295 -16.81 -4.24 9.93
N SER A 296 -16.59 -4.35 8.63
CA SER A 296 -17.53 -4.98 7.69
C SER A 296 -17.38 -6.51 7.60
N ALA A 297 -16.41 -7.09 8.32
CA ALA A 297 -16.06 -8.51 8.26
C ALA A 297 -15.87 -8.98 6.81
N THR A 298 -14.92 -8.36 6.09
CA THR A 298 -14.65 -8.62 4.68
C THR A 298 -13.18 -8.40 4.33
N SER A 299 -12.72 -8.95 3.22
CA SER A 299 -11.37 -8.73 2.70
C SER A 299 -11.16 -7.26 2.26
N CYS A 300 -9.93 -6.78 2.40
CA CYS A 300 -9.57 -5.37 2.21
C CYS A 300 -9.22 -5.07 0.75
N GLY A 301 -9.78 -4.01 0.18
CA GLY A 301 -9.46 -3.56 -1.18
C GLY A 301 -9.56 -4.70 -2.21
N ILE A 302 -8.50 -4.85 -2.99
CA ILE A 302 -8.35 -6.00 -3.89
C ILE A 302 -7.53 -7.14 -3.27
N GLU A 303 -7.15 -7.02 -1.99
CA GLU A 303 -6.28 -8.01 -1.36
C GLU A 303 -7.01 -9.36 -1.19
N PRO A 304 -6.30 -10.48 -1.34
CA PRO A 304 -6.80 -11.75 -0.85
C PRO A 304 -6.83 -11.73 0.68
N LEU A 305 -7.48 -12.72 1.28
CA LEU A 305 -7.33 -12.98 2.71
C LEU A 305 -5.83 -13.12 3.04
N PHE A 306 -5.39 -12.58 4.16
CA PHE A 306 -3.98 -12.67 4.55
C PHE A 306 -3.54 -14.12 4.72
N ALA A 307 -4.26 -14.85 5.56
CA ALA A 307 -4.15 -16.29 5.80
C ALA A 307 -5.49 -16.81 6.31
N VAL A 308 -5.77 -18.10 6.17
CA VAL A 308 -6.97 -18.73 6.74
C VAL A 308 -6.91 -18.71 8.27
N ALA A 309 -5.73 -18.92 8.83
CA ALA A 309 -5.45 -18.82 10.25
C ALA A 309 -4.05 -18.24 10.48
N TYR A 310 -3.88 -17.55 11.58
CA TYR A 310 -2.61 -16.90 11.91
C TYR A 310 -2.40 -16.76 13.41
N LYS A 311 -1.14 -16.71 13.81
CA LYS A 311 -0.70 -16.31 15.15
C LYS A 311 -0.62 -14.79 15.18
N ARG A 312 -1.44 -14.14 16.00
CA ARG A 312 -1.44 -12.70 16.21
C ARG A 312 -0.65 -12.33 17.45
N ARG A 313 0.38 -11.51 17.26
CA ARG A 313 1.18 -10.93 18.35
C ARG A 313 0.70 -9.51 18.63
N TYR A 314 0.56 -9.17 19.91
CA TYR A 314 0.13 -7.82 20.31
C TYR A 314 0.71 -7.45 21.68
N LEU A 315 0.84 -6.14 21.89
CA LEU A 315 1.35 -5.58 23.13
C LEU A 315 0.17 -5.28 24.07
N LYS A 316 0.21 -5.81 25.31
CA LYS A 316 -0.77 -5.50 26.35
C LYS A 316 -0.09 -4.67 27.44
N GLY A 317 -0.58 -3.46 27.66
CA GLY A 317 0.17 -2.47 28.45
C GLY A 317 1.37 -1.95 27.67
N SER A 318 2.37 -1.40 28.36
CA SER A 318 3.52 -0.76 27.71
C SER A 318 4.67 -1.72 27.34
N HIS A 319 4.71 -2.95 27.88
CA HIS A 319 5.93 -3.76 27.79
C HIS A 319 5.73 -5.27 27.64
N GLN A 320 4.52 -5.82 27.81
CA GLN A 320 4.29 -7.26 27.76
C GLN A 320 3.68 -7.69 26.41
N TRP A 321 4.40 -8.55 25.72
CA TRP A 321 3.91 -9.15 24.47
C TRP A 321 3.06 -10.40 24.78
N TYR A 322 1.98 -10.55 24.00
CA TYR A 322 1.10 -11.71 23.98
C TYR A 322 0.92 -12.19 22.57
N TYR A 323 0.59 -13.47 22.41
CA TYR A 323 0.14 -14.02 21.15
C TYR A 323 -1.10 -14.88 21.32
N GLN A 324 -1.84 -15.00 20.25
CA GLN A 324 -3.08 -15.75 20.17
C GLN A 324 -3.20 -16.35 18.77
N TYR A 325 -3.67 -17.58 18.68
CA TYR A 325 -4.05 -18.19 17.42
C TYR A 325 -5.44 -17.69 17.02
N VAL A 326 -5.61 -17.29 15.78
CA VAL A 326 -6.85 -16.68 15.28
C VAL A 326 -7.18 -17.31 13.94
N ILE A 327 -8.41 -17.80 13.80
CA ILE A 327 -8.97 -18.10 12.49
C ILE A 327 -9.54 -16.80 11.93
N ASP A 328 -9.18 -16.44 10.70
CA ASP A 328 -9.74 -15.27 10.05
C ASP A 328 -11.27 -15.36 10.02
N GLY A 329 -11.96 -14.31 10.47
CA GLY A 329 -13.41 -14.34 10.59
C GLY A 329 -14.14 -14.52 9.26
N THR A 330 -13.57 -13.98 8.20
CA THR A 330 -14.08 -14.12 6.84
C THR A 330 -13.85 -15.54 6.31
N ALA A 331 -12.65 -16.09 6.50
CA ALA A 331 -12.34 -17.48 6.16
C ALA A 331 -13.26 -18.44 6.92
N LYS A 332 -13.45 -18.21 8.23
CA LYS A 332 -14.35 -19.03 9.06
C LYS A 332 -15.78 -19.04 8.52
N ALA A 333 -16.31 -17.87 8.19
CA ALA A 333 -17.66 -17.77 7.62
C ALA A 333 -17.77 -18.52 6.29
N LEU A 334 -16.77 -18.42 5.42
CA LEU A 334 -16.74 -19.15 4.15
C LEU A 334 -16.67 -20.67 4.34
N ILE A 335 -15.88 -21.14 5.31
CA ILE A 335 -15.78 -22.56 5.66
C ILE A 335 -17.11 -23.08 6.24
N ASP A 336 -17.66 -22.37 7.23
CA ASP A 336 -18.86 -22.79 7.95
C ASP A 336 -20.13 -22.71 7.09
N GLU A 337 -20.28 -21.65 6.27
CA GLU A 337 -21.53 -21.38 5.52
C GLU A 337 -21.50 -21.98 4.10
N TYR A 338 -20.33 -21.99 3.44
CA TYR A 338 -20.18 -22.42 2.06
C TYR A 338 -19.45 -23.77 1.92
N GLY A 339 -18.95 -24.33 3.03
CA GLY A 339 -18.27 -25.63 3.05
C GLY A 339 -16.93 -25.63 2.31
N LEU A 340 -16.25 -24.49 2.24
CA LEU A 340 -14.95 -24.40 1.58
C LEU A 340 -13.90 -25.18 2.40
N ASP A 341 -13.03 -25.91 1.69
CA ASP A 341 -11.88 -26.55 2.30
C ASP A 341 -10.83 -25.49 2.64
N PRO A 342 -10.44 -25.31 3.92
CA PRO A 342 -9.47 -24.31 4.34
C PRO A 342 -8.13 -24.39 3.59
N ASP A 343 -7.70 -25.59 3.19
CA ASP A 343 -6.42 -25.80 2.49
C ASP A 343 -6.47 -25.41 1.01
N THR A 344 -7.67 -25.15 0.46
CA THR A 344 -7.84 -24.73 -0.95
C THR A 344 -8.05 -23.24 -1.12
N ILE A 345 -8.13 -22.47 -0.04
CA ILE A 345 -8.33 -21.02 -0.09
C ILE A 345 -7.01 -20.34 -0.42
N ASP A 346 -6.94 -19.70 -1.59
CA ASP A 346 -5.83 -18.81 -1.94
C ASP A 346 -5.68 -17.70 -0.89
N THR A 347 -4.49 -17.47 -0.36
CA THR A 347 -4.21 -16.40 0.61
C THR A 347 -3.06 -15.54 0.15
N ALA A 348 -2.89 -14.37 0.76
CA ALA A 348 -1.72 -13.51 0.48
C ALA A 348 -0.42 -14.26 0.79
N TYR A 349 -0.43 -15.10 1.80
CA TYR A 349 0.71 -15.90 2.20
C TYR A 349 0.97 -17.06 1.21
N SER A 350 -0.02 -17.88 0.89
CA SER A 350 0.15 -18.98 -0.07
C SER A 350 0.58 -18.48 -1.46
N MET A 351 0.06 -17.32 -1.90
CA MET A 351 0.43 -16.68 -3.17
C MET A 351 1.75 -15.89 -3.11
N SER A 352 2.42 -15.80 -1.97
CA SER A 352 3.74 -15.14 -1.87
C SER A 352 4.79 -15.82 -2.74
N HIS A 353 4.61 -17.11 -3.00
CA HIS A 353 5.45 -17.93 -3.88
C HIS A 353 5.13 -17.73 -5.38
N GLU A 354 3.99 -17.10 -5.70
CA GLU A 354 3.53 -16.84 -7.07
C GLU A 354 3.22 -15.35 -7.29
N PRO A 355 4.20 -14.43 -7.10
CA PRO A 355 3.94 -12.98 -7.12
C PRO A 355 3.35 -12.49 -8.44
N GLU A 356 3.64 -13.15 -9.56
CA GLU A 356 3.08 -12.79 -10.87
C GLU A 356 1.55 -12.89 -10.90
N LYS A 357 0.95 -13.87 -10.22
CA LYS A 357 -0.51 -14.02 -10.10
C LYS A 357 -1.13 -12.75 -9.48
N ARG A 358 -0.49 -12.24 -8.40
CA ARG A 358 -0.91 -11.02 -7.72
C ARG A 358 -0.69 -9.76 -8.58
N ILE A 359 0.46 -9.66 -9.25
CA ILE A 359 0.78 -8.54 -10.16
C ILE A 359 -0.23 -8.48 -11.31
N LYS A 360 -0.52 -9.63 -11.92
CA LYS A 360 -1.50 -9.74 -13.00
C LYS A 360 -2.89 -9.32 -12.54
N PHE A 361 -3.36 -9.80 -11.40
CA PHE A 361 -4.66 -9.42 -10.85
C PHE A 361 -4.77 -7.91 -10.63
N GLN A 362 -3.75 -7.30 -10.00
CA GLN A 362 -3.72 -5.85 -9.81
C GLN A 362 -3.74 -5.09 -11.15
N ALA A 363 -2.98 -5.55 -12.15
CA ALA A 363 -2.97 -4.93 -13.48
C ALA A 363 -4.34 -5.06 -14.17
N ASP A 364 -4.97 -6.22 -14.09
CA ASP A 364 -6.28 -6.47 -14.69
C ASP A 364 -7.39 -5.60 -14.05
N VAL A 365 -7.37 -5.41 -12.73
CA VAL A 365 -8.29 -4.50 -12.04
C VAL A 365 -7.95 -3.03 -12.33
N GLN A 366 -6.66 -2.69 -12.46
CA GLN A 366 -6.21 -1.31 -12.72
C GLN A 366 -6.77 -0.74 -14.05
N ASP A 367 -7.07 -1.56 -15.03
CA ASP A 367 -7.69 -1.13 -16.29
C ASP A 367 -9.08 -0.47 -16.10
N TYR A 368 -9.69 -0.67 -14.93
CA TYR A 368 -10.98 -0.10 -14.55
C TYR A 368 -10.88 1.02 -13.51
N VAL A 369 -9.68 1.37 -13.06
CA VAL A 369 -9.44 2.38 -12.01
C VAL A 369 -8.69 3.58 -12.59
N ASP A 370 -9.24 4.78 -12.46
CA ASP A 370 -8.66 6.01 -13.01
C ASP A 370 -7.34 6.40 -12.35
N MET A 371 -7.35 6.36 -11.03
CA MET A 371 -6.20 6.65 -10.19
C MET A 371 -5.40 5.37 -9.92
N ALA A 372 -4.96 5.12 -8.73
CA ALA A 372 -4.18 3.92 -8.44
C ALA A 372 -4.90 2.97 -7.48
N ILE A 373 -4.31 1.81 -7.31
CA ILE A 373 -4.73 0.77 -6.39
C ILE A 373 -3.67 0.66 -5.29
N SER A 374 -4.08 0.76 -4.03
CA SER A 374 -3.25 0.41 -2.90
C SER A 374 -3.33 -1.10 -2.68
N SER A 375 -2.30 -1.79 -3.11
CA SER A 375 -2.14 -3.23 -2.91
C SER A 375 -0.70 -3.53 -2.58
N THR A 376 -0.48 -4.49 -1.67
CA THR A 376 0.84 -4.91 -1.24
C THR A 376 1.02 -6.39 -1.53
N ILE A 377 2.03 -6.73 -2.31
CA ILE A 377 2.33 -8.10 -2.66
C ILE A 377 3.29 -8.70 -1.64
N ASN A 378 2.82 -9.70 -0.90
CA ASN A 378 3.64 -10.44 0.04
C ASN A 378 4.64 -11.32 -0.71
N LEU A 379 5.85 -11.42 -0.16
CA LEU A 379 6.95 -12.20 -0.71
C LEU A 379 7.61 -13.00 0.41
N PRO A 380 8.27 -14.13 0.09
CA PRO A 380 9.13 -14.81 1.04
C PRO A 380 10.24 -13.90 1.58
N GLU A 381 10.80 -14.26 2.74
CA GLU A 381 11.90 -13.55 3.37
C GLU A 381 13.10 -13.41 2.41
N TRP A 382 13.77 -12.24 2.46
CA TRP A 382 14.99 -12.00 1.70
C TRP A 382 16.12 -12.93 2.18
N GLY A 383 16.77 -13.58 1.23
CA GLY A 383 17.78 -14.62 1.46
C GLY A 383 17.24 -16.05 1.37
N SER A 384 15.92 -16.21 1.21
CA SER A 384 15.31 -17.52 0.89
C SER A 384 15.66 -17.97 -0.55
N SER A 385 15.35 -19.21 -0.89
CA SER A 385 15.53 -19.72 -2.25
C SER A 385 14.68 -18.97 -3.31
N GLU A 386 13.60 -18.31 -2.90
CA GLU A 386 12.62 -17.68 -3.79
C GLU A 386 12.72 -16.15 -3.80
N ASN A 387 13.44 -15.56 -2.83
CA ASN A 387 13.65 -14.11 -2.73
C ASN A 387 15.09 -13.79 -2.32
N ASN A 388 15.98 -13.62 -3.31
CA ASN A 388 17.41 -13.40 -3.12
C ASN A 388 18.01 -12.66 -4.33
N GLU A 389 19.33 -12.45 -4.34
CA GLU A 389 20.03 -11.73 -5.42
C GLU A 389 19.77 -12.34 -6.80
N ASP A 390 19.67 -13.66 -6.92
CA ASP A 390 19.50 -14.35 -8.21
C ASP A 390 18.09 -14.18 -8.76
N THR A 391 17.10 -13.84 -7.93
CA THR A 391 15.71 -13.65 -8.33
C THR A 391 15.39 -12.21 -8.80
N VAL A 392 16.30 -11.25 -8.57
CA VAL A 392 16.09 -9.81 -8.87
C VAL A 392 15.76 -9.56 -10.33
N GLU A 393 16.57 -10.10 -11.27
CA GLU A 393 16.35 -9.86 -12.71
C GLU A 393 15.05 -10.48 -13.22
N GLY A 394 14.69 -11.66 -12.73
CA GLY A 394 13.42 -12.32 -13.06
C GLY A 394 12.22 -11.52 -12.59
N PHE A 395 12.26 -11.01 -11.36
CA PHE A 395 11.21 -10.18 -10.81
C PHE A 395 11.12 -8.82 -11.55
N ALA A 396 12.26 -8.19 -11.86
CA ALA A 396 12.33 -6.95 -12.63
C ALA A 396 11.71 -7.11 -14.03
N SER A 397 12.00 -8.22 -14.71
CA SER A 397 11.42 -8.53 -16.02
C SER A 397 9.90 -8.69 -15.92
N THR A 398 9.42 -9.43 -14.94
CA THR A 398 7.98 -9.61 -14.68
C THR A 398 7.30 -8.27 -14.39
N LEU A 399 7.80 -7.49 -13.43
CA LEU A 399 7.24 -6.18 -13.08
C LEU A 399 7.25 -5.21 -14.28
N SER A 400 8.36 -5.15 -15.03
CA SER A 400 8.48 -4.32 -16.23
C SER A 400 7.43 -4.65 -17.29
N ARG A 401 7.05 -5.92 -17.44
CA ARG A 401 6.00 -6.36 -18.39
C ARG A 401 4.62 -5.80 -18.01
N TYR A 402 4.27 -5.79 -16.73
CA TYR A 402 2.98 -5.29 -16.24
C TYR A 402 2.96 -3.79 -15.95
N ALA A 403 4.11 -3.13 -15.78
CA ALA A 403 4.23 -1.72 -15.44
C ALA A 403 3.37 -0.77 -16.30
N PRO A 404 3.20 -0.98 -17.63
CA PRO A 404 2.35 -0.11 -18.45
C PRO A 404 0.88 -0.06 -18.01
N ARG A 405 0.42 -1.09 -17.29
CA ARG A 405 -0.96 -1.20 -16.80
C ARG A 405 -1.09 -0.91 -15.30
N LEU A 406 0.01 -0.67 -14.60
CA LEU A 406 0.05 -0.33 -13.19
C LEU A 406 0.20 1.18 -12.97
N ARG A 407 -0.28 1.68 -11.84
CA ARG A 407 -0.05 3.06 -11.42
C ARG A 407 0.81 3.15 -10.15
N GLY A 408 0.66 2.22 -9.25
CA GLY A 408 1.46 2.05 -8.04
C GLY A 408 1.76 0.58 -7.81
N PHE A 409 2.91 0.30 -7.19
CA PHE A 409 3.30 -1.07 -6.89
C PHE A 409 4.18 -1.11 -5.64
N THR A 410 3.85 -1.99 -4.71
CA THR A 410 4.61 -2.21 -3.48
C THR A 410 4.68 -3.70 -3.15
N VAL A 411 5.76 -4.10 -2.49
CA VAL A 411 5.96 -5.46 -2.00
C VAL A 411 6.22 -5.44 -0.49
N TYR A 412 5.98 -6.56 0.14
CA TYR A 412 6.26 -6.78 1.55
C TYR A 412 6.96 -8.13 1.73
N PRO A 413 8.29 -8.17 1.72
CA PRO A 413 9.03 -9.37 2.07
C PRO A 413 8.81 -9.73 3.54
N ASP A 414 8.65 -11.02 3.81
CA ASP A 414 8.49 -11.51 5.18
C ASP A 414 9.68 -11.10 6.06
N GLY A 415 9.44 -10.74 7.30
CA GLY A 415 10.48 -10.27 8.23
C GLY A 415 11.15 -8.92 7.89
N SER A 416 10.80 -8.25 6.79
CA SER A 416 11.47 -7.01 6.35
C SER A 416 11.22 -5.81 7.28
N ARG A 417 10.13 -5.82 8.04
CA ARG A 417 9.76 -4.76 8.99
C ARG A 417 9.77 -5.29 10.42
N GLY A 418 10.29 -4.48 11.34
CA GLY A 418 10.25 -4.81 12.77
C GLY A 418 8.83 -4.97 13.31
N GLY A 419 8.63 -6.00 14.15
CA GLY A 419 7.39 -6.19 14.86
C GLY A 419 6.24 -6.72 14.01
N GLN A 420 6.50 -7.66 13.10
CA GLN A 420 5.44 -8.32 12.32
C GLN A 420 4.37 -8.88 13.26
N PRO A 421 3.11 -8.37 13.17
CA PRO A 421 2.08 -8.71 14.14
C PRO A 421 1.37 -10.03 13.83
N LEU A 422 1.47 -10.52 12.58
CA LEU A 422 0.77 -11.71 12.09
C LEU A 422 1.77 -12.68 11.49
N THR A 423 1.66 -13.94 11.88
CA THR A 423 2.42 -15.07 11.28
C THR A 423 1.42 -16.15 10.95
N GLU A 424 1.46 -16.71 9.75
CA GLU A 424 0.58 -17.78 9.35
C GLU A 424 0.72 -19.01 10.27
N CYS A 425 -0.38 -19.70 10.46
CA CYS A 425 -0.43 -21.06 11.02
C CYS A 425 -1.49 -21.88 10.30
N THR A 426 -1.46 -23.18 10.47
CA THR A 426 -2.48 -24.05 9.86
C THR A 426 -3.84 -23.87 10.54
N TYR A 427 -4.91 -24.10 9.77
CA TYR A 427 -6.26 -24.08 10.32
C TYR A 427 -6.42 -25.05 11.49
N ALA A 428 -5.83 -26.26 11.38
CA ALA A 428 -5.86 -27.28 12.42
C ALA A 428 -5.17 -26.82 13.72
N GLU A 429 -4.02 -26.14 13.61
CA GLU A 429 -3.33 -25.56 14.78
C GLU A 429 -4.21 -24.50 15.45
N ALA A 430 -4.78 -23.59 14.68
CA ALA A 430 -5.65 -22.55 15.24
C ALA A 430 -6.89 -23.14 15.95
N VAL A 431 -7.50 -24.18 15.37
CA VAL A 431 -8.61 -24.92 16.01
C VAL A 431 -8.16 -25.57 17.31
N ALA A 432 -6.96 -26.19 17.33
CA ALA A 432 -6.44 -26.89 18.50
C ALA A 432 -6.13 -25.93 19.67
N HIS A 433 -5.64 -24.74 19.38
CA HIS A 433 -5.31 -23.72 20.41
C HIS A 433 -6.53 -22.89 20.84
N GLY A 434 -7.57 -22.78 20.03
CA GLY A 434 -8.80 -22.04 20.31
C GLY A 434 -8.52 -20.59 20.70
N ASP A 435 -9.30 -20.03 21.63
CA ASP A 435 -9.18 -18.64 22.09
C ASP A 435 -8.09 -18.42 23.18
N THR A 436 -7.19 -19.37 23.36
CA THR A 436 -6.15 -19.27 24.40
C THR A 436 -5.16 -18.14 24.07
N VAL A 437 -4.91 -17.30 25.06
CA VAL A 437 -3.92 -16.21 25.00
C VAL A 437 -2.66 -16.66 25.71
N TYR A 438 -1.53 -16.54 25.06
CA TYR A 438 -0.21 -16.92 25.59
C TYR A 438 0.62 -15.67 25.88
N GLU A 439 1.39 -15.69 26.97
CA GLU A 439 2.44 -14.70 27.19
C GLU A 439 3.65 -15.02 26.30
N ASP A 440 4.16 -14.00 25.61
CA ASP A 440 5.37 -14.12 24.78
C ASP A 440 6.60 -13.89 25.67
N ASN A 441 7.02 -14.93 26.38
CA ASN A 441 8.23 -14.91 27.16
C ASN A 441 9.45 -15.02 26.24
N GLU A 442 10.55 -14.33 26.57
CA GLU A 442 11.77 -14.20 25.75
C GLU A 442 12.37 -15.51 25.21
N GLN A 443 11.99 -16.65 25.75
CA GLN A 443 12.44 -17.97 25.32
C GLN A 443 11.84 -18.47 23.98
N CYS A 444 10.85 -17.78 23.42
CA CYS A 444 10.19 -18.17 22.17
C CYS A 444 10.63 -17.34 20.93
N ARG A 445 11.65 -16.50 21.05
CA ARG A 445 12.11 -15.61 19.96
C ARG A 445 12.73 -16.33 18.75
N GLY A 446 12.98 -17.62 18.81
CA GLY A 446 13.62 -18.42 17.75
C GLY A 446 12.73 -19.42 17.03
N GLY A 447 11.40 -19.36 17.15
CA GLY A 447 10.50 -20.29 16.41
C GLY A 447 10.49 -21.73 16.93
N VAL A 448 11.23 -22.05 17.97
CA VAL A 448 11.24 -23.37 18.62
C VAL A 448 10.85 -23.19 20.10
N CYS A 449 9.56 -23.36 20.40
CA CYS A 449 9.16 -23.62 21.78
C CYS A 449 9.66 -25.03 22.16
N GLY A 450 10.72 -25.08 22.95
CA GLY A 450 11.03 -26.29 23.69
C GLY A 450 9.89 -26.57 24.68
N ILE A 451 9.23 -27.69 24.52
CA ILE A 451 8.28 -28.26 25.49
C ILE A 451 9.05 -28.61 26.76
#